data_63d0c22bc533a75fd572745bcc7a8807
#
_entry.id   63d0c22bc533a75fd572745bcc7a8807
#
_cell.length_a   1.000
_cell.length_b   1.000
_cell.length_c   1.000
_cell.angle_alpha   90.00
_cell.angle_beta   90.00
_cell.angle_gamma   90.00
#
_symmetry.space_group_name_H-M   'P 1'
#
loop_
_entity.id
_entity.type
_entity.pdbx_description
1 polymer ?
#
loop_
_entity_poly.entity_id
_entity_poly.type
_entity_poly.pdbx_seq_one_letter_code
_entity_poly.pdbx_strand_id
1 'polypeptide(L)'
;MNEFFGPGGLLEQRLGDYEFRPSQIRMAEGVYQALEAQNHLIVEAGTGTGKTIAYLLPALVNGRRIIVSTGTKTLQDQIYYKDIPLLETIIGRPIAAAYLKGRNNYLCRQKMEAMASEGLFTALELPNFQSILDWSKTTQTGDRSELGEAGEDSELWMKLDARRDRCSGSKCVDFDRCFLTMMRQKAMEADIVIVNHHLFFADLAIRKGDTPGILPDYSAVIFDEAHELEEIATEYFGFHISNFRLFELVQDGHRLSYKSEAACDEIVPIQRASERFFANFDKMPEGRQPIRSLEGIDALIATLQDARASLKRRNDFSGEWEALDRRAGEIASDLEVFRGGFRENYVSWIERRGRGVFLEACPIDVSGLLKESLFDRVPTCILTSATLTVAESFSYFRERIGMREGDEFTLSTEFNLRNQTMLYVPKGMPDYRHPTYLARAVEEVKNILKASQGRAFVLFTSYQQMLAVYDQVSRDVRFPCLLQTRSGGKSRLLDEFRITPNAVLFGTSSFWQGVDVKGESLSAVIIDKLPFQVPSDPLVSARVARVEREGGNAFSDYQVPHAVLRLKQGLGRLIRSRSDRGILSILDSRLSTKGYGKLFMASLPNYAVTGNIEDLVDFMKEGSPV
;
A
#
# COMPACT_ATOMS: atom_id res chain seq x y z
N MET A 1 -31.23 3.75 8.15
CA MET A 1 -30.17 4.70 7.74
C MET A 1 -30.69 6.13 7.55
N ASN A 2 -31.94 6.34 7.11
CA ASN A 2 -32.51 7.69 6.95
C ASN A 2 -32.49 8.58 8.20
N GLU A 3 -32.67 8.02 9.40
CA GLU A 3 -32.58 8.74 10.66
C GLU A 3 -31.18 9.32 10.95
N PHE A 4 -30.15 8.75 10.36
CA PHE A 4 -28.78 9.25 10.50
C PHE A 4 -28.40 10.20 9.37
N PHE A 5 -28.57 9.77 8.13
CA PHE A 5 -28.06 10.46 6.93
C PHE A 5 -29.09 11.34 6.24
N GLY A 6 -30.39 11.13 6.50
CA GLY A 6 -31.48 11.86 5.82
C GLY A 6 -31.55 13.34 6.21
N PRO A 7 -32.31 14.16 5.46
CA PRO A 7 -32.60 15.52 5.87
C PRO A 7 -33.25 15.56 7.26
N GLY A 8 -32.75 16.39 8.16
CA GLY A 8 -33.15 16.40 9.56
C GLY A 8 -32.62 15.25 10.41
N GLY A 9 -31.76 14.40 9.86
CA GLY A 9 -31.14 13.27 10.55
C GLY A 9 -30.06 13.67 11.57
N LEU A 10 -29.56 12.67 12.31
CA LEU A 10 -28.60 12.90 13.39
C LEU A 10 -27.28 13.53 12.92
N LEU A 11 -26.82 13.22 11.70
CA LEU A 11 -25.64 13.84 11.11
C LEU A 11 -25.83 15.36 10.92
N GLU A 12 -26.95 15.78 10.37
CA GLU A 12 -27.28 17.20 10.17
C GLU A 12 -27.47 17.92 11.52
N GLN A 13 -28.13 17.28 12.48
CA GLN A 13 -28.35 17.85 13.82
C GLN A 13 -27.06 18.04 14.65
N ARG A 14 -26.06 17.18 14.44
CA ARG A 14 -24.84 17.14 15.24
C ARG A 14 -23.63 17.78 14.57
N LEU A 15 -23.64 17.92 13.24
CA LEU A 15 -22.57 18.48 12.44
C LEU A 15 -23.07 19.74 11.75
N GLY A 16 -22.51 20.89 12.13
CA GLY A 16 -22.93 22.20 11.58
C GLY A 16 -22.71 22.35 10.07
N ASP A 17 -21.75 21.59 9.51
CA ASP A 17 -21.38 21.65 8.08
C ASP A 17 -21.81 20.37 7.33
N TYR A 18 -22.79 19.62 7.84
CA TYR A 18 -23.25 18.41 7.15
C TYR A 18 -23.98 18.76 5.87
N GLU A 19 -23.57 18.14 4.80
CA GLU A 19 -24.20 18.23 3.50
C GLU A 19 -24.84 16.88 3.14
N PHE A 20 -26.16 16.89 2.94
CA PHE A 20 -26.89 15.71 2.53
C PHE A 20 -26.41 15.18 1.17
N ARG A 21 -26.10 13.88 1.10
CA ARG A 21 -25.60 13.18 -0.08
C ARG A 21 -26.37 11.89 -0.30
N PRO A 22 -27.21 11.82 -1.36
CA PRO A 22 -27.98 10.61 -1.67
C PRO A 22 -27.13 9.35 -1.85
N SER A 23 -25.94 9.50 -2.46
CA SER A 23 -25.01 8.38 -2.65
C SER A 23 -24.47 7.83 -1.32
N GLN A 24 -24.29 8.68 -0.32
CA GLN A 24 -23.84 8.26 1.01
C GLN A 24 -24.89 7.40 1.72
N ILE A 25 -26.17 7.79 1.67
CA ILE A 25 -27.29 7.01 2.21
C ILE A 25 -27.40 5.66 1.51
N ARG A 26 -27.36 5.65 0.18
CA ARG A 26 -27.45 4.41 -0.60
C ARG A 26 -26.33 3.44 -0.26
N MET A 27 -25.11 3.96 -0.04
CA MET A 27 -23.99 3.15 0.41
C MET A 27 -24.26 2.56 1.80
N ALA A 28 -24.69 3.40 2.74
CA ALA A 28 -24.96 2.97 4.10
C ALA A 28 -26.07 1.92 4.19
N GLU A 29 -27.11 2.06 3.39
CA GLU A 29 -28.20 1.07 3.28
C GLU A 29 -27.70 -0.25 2.69
N GLY A 30 -26.91 -0.22 1.62
CA GLY A 30 -26.33 -1.41 1.02
C GLY A 30 -25.40 -2.14 1.98
N VAL A 31 -24.55 -1.42 2.72
CA VAL A 31 -23.67 -1.98 3.75
C VAL A 31 -24.49 -2.61 4.87
N TYR A 32 -25.54 -1.94 5.36
CA TYR A 32 -26.41 -2.47 6.40
C TYR A 32 -27.10 -3.76 5.97
N GLN A 33 -27.67 -3.77 4.76
CA GLN A 33 -28.33 -4.94 4.18
C GLN A 33 -27.37 -6.12 4.00
N ALA A 34 -26.14 -5.88 3.51
CA ALA A 34 -25.14 -6.91 3.36
C ALA A 34 -24.73 -7.53 4.72
N LEU A 35 -24.60 -6.72 5.76
CA LEU A 35 -24.30 -7.18 7.12
C LEU A 35 -25.45 -8.01 7.70
N GLU A 36 -26.71 -7.58 7.53
CA GLU A 36 -27.88 -8.32 8.01
C GLU A 36 -28.06 -9.65 7.28
N ALA A 37 -27.94 -9.64 5.95
CA ALA A 37 -28.11 -10.81 5.11
C ALA A 37 -26.91 -11.77 5.14
N GLN A 38 -25.79 -11.39 5.77
CA GLN A 38 -24.52 -12.10 5.71
C GLN A 38 -24.08 -12.37 4.27
N ASN A 39 -24.15 -11.35 3.42
CA ASN A 39 -23.78 -11.41 2.01
C ASN A 39 -22.54 -10.54 1.75
N HIS A 40 -21.82 -10.82 0.68
CA HIS A 40 -20.72 -9.98 0.23
C HIS A 40 -21.23 -8.78 -0.57
N LEU A 41 -20.46 -7.70 -0.56
CA LEU A 41 -20.83 -6.47 -1.25
C LEU A 41 -19.61 -5.79 -1.88
N ILE A 42 -19.75 -5.37 -3.15
CA ILE A 42 -18.77 -4.52 -3.82
C ILE A 42 -19.40 -3.16 -4.11
N VAL A 43 -18.72 -2.08 -3.71
CA VAL A 43 -19.18 -0.71 -3.95
C VAL A 43 -18.08 0.12 -4.59
N GLU A 44 -18.28 0.56 -5.83
CA GLU A 44 -17.47 1.65 -6.37
C GLU A 44 -18.13 2.98 -5.98
N ALA A 45 -17.42 3.75 -5.14
CA ALA A 45 -17.90 5.05 -4.69
C ALA A 45 -16.81 6.09 -4.94
N GLY A 46 -17.09 7.07 -5.77
CA GLY A 46 -16.17 8.14 -6.13
C GLY A 46 -15.62 8.91 -4.91
N THR A 47 -14.61 9.74 -5.15
CA THR A 47 -14.11 10.66 -4.12
C THR A 47 -15.20 11.63 -3.66
N GLY A 48 -15.17 12.04 -2.39
CA GLY A 48 -16.14 12.99 -1.85
C GLY A 48 -17.51 12.42 -1.44
N THR A 49 -17.78 11.13 -1.64
CA THR A 49 -19.04 10.50 -1.22
C THR A 49 -19.19 10.32 0.29
N GLY A 50 -18.11 10.50 1.06
CA GLY A 50 -18.14 10.23 2.51
C GLY A 50 -18.16 8.74 2.86
N LYS A 51 -17.47 7.92 2.07
CA LYS A 51 -17.40 6.44 2.19
C LYS A 51 -17.19 5.97 3.61
N THR A 52 -16.25 6.56 4.33
CA THR A 52 -15.85 6.11 5.67
C THR A 52 -17.02 6.08 6.63
N ILE A 53 -17.76 7.18 6.73
CA ILE A 53 -18.95 7.25 7.60
C ILE A 53 -20.06 6.33 7.06
N ALA A 54 -20.21 6.22 5.74
CA ALA A 54 -21.23 5.40 5.09
C ALA A 54 -21.05 3.89 5.33
N TYR A 55 -19.82 3.41 5.59
CA TYR A 55 -19.64 2.01 5.97
C TYR A 55 -19.46 1.78 7.48
N LEU A 56 -18.91 2.75 8.22
CA LEU A 56 -18.70 2.60 9.67
C LEU A 56 -20.02 2.67 10.45
N LEU A 57 -20.88 3.62 10.13
CA LEU A 57 -22.14 3.81 10.87
C LEU A 57 -23.06 2.57 10.80
N PRO A 58 -23.34 1.97 9.62
CA PRO A 58 -24.07 0.72 9.54
C PRO A 58 -23.41 -0.43 10.31
N ALA A 59 -22.07 -0.50 10.27
CA ALA A 59 -21.31 -1.49 11.00
C ALA A 59 -21.52 -1.40 12.52
N LEU A 60 -21.51 -0.18 13.05
CA LEU A 60 -21.75 0.10 14.46
C LEU A 60 -23.20 -0.19 14.89
N VAL A 61 -24.16 0.15 14.03
CA VAL A 61 -25.60 -0.10 14.30
C VAL A 61 -25.90 -1.59 14.27
N ASN A 62 -25.24 -2.35 13.39
CA ASN A 62 -25.41 -3.81 13.30
C ASN A 62 -24.93 -4.54 14.58
N GLY A 63 -23.97 -3.98 15.31
CA GLY A 63 -23.50 -4.50 16.61
C GLY A 63 -22.67 -5.79 16.53
N ARG A 64 -22.22 -6.19 15.34
CA ARG A 64 -21.30 -7.32 15.16
C ARG A 64 -19.85 -6.86 15.23
N ARG A 65 -18.94 -7.76 15.64
CA ARG A 65 -17.51 -7.47 15.60
C ARG A 65 -17.01 -7.45 14.16
N ILE A 66 -16.38 -6.35 13.78
CA ILE A 66 -15.99 -6.06 12.40
C ILE A 66 -14.52 -5.64 12.34
N ILE A 67 -13.81 -6.14 11.33
CA ILE A 67 -12.49 -5.63 10.96
C ILE A 67 -12.66 -4.59 9.86
N VAL A 68 -12.04 -3.42 10.02
CA VAL A 68 -11.91 -2.40 8.97
C VAL A 68 -10.47 -2.41 8.47
N SER A 69 -10.27 -2.85 7.26
CA SER A 69 -8.96 -2.94 6.61
C SER A 69 -8.80 -1.80 5.60
N THR A 70 -7.70 -1.04 5.69
CA THR A 70 -7.44 0.13 4.83
C THR A 70 -6.13 -0.02 4.06
N GLY A 71 -5.98 0.71 2.95
CA GLY A 71 -4.75 0.67 2.14
C GLY A 71 -3.53 1.29 2.83
N THR A 72 -3.70 2.31 3.67
CA THR A 72 -2.57 3.06 4.24
C THR A 72 -2.69 3.28 5.74
N LYS A 73 -1.53 3.46 6.42
CA LYS A 73 -1.49 3.81 7.85
C LYS A 73 -2.15 5.17 8.12
N THR A 74 -2.02 6.13 7.23
CA THR A 74 -2.63 7.45 7.36
C THR A 74 -4.16 7.38 7.38
N LEU A 75 -4.77 6.54 6.54
CA LEU A 75 -6.21 6.28 6.57
C LEU A 75 -6.62 5.56 7.85
N GLN A 76 -5.82 4.62 8.32
CA GLN A 76 -6.03 3.94 9.59
C GLN A 76 -6.06 4.94 10.76
N ASP A 77 -5.08 5.85 10.82
CA ASP A 77 -5.03 6.91 11.83
C ASP A 77 -6.21 7.89 11.71
N GLN A 78 -6.61 8.26 10.49
CA GLN A 78 -7.77 9.08 10.24
C GLN A 78 -9.05 8.45 10.80
N ILE A 79 -9.31 7.18 10.49
CA ILE A 79 -10.50 6.47 10.99
C ILE A 79 -10.50 6.45 12.51
N TYR A 80 -9.38 6.08 13.14
CA TYR A 80 -9.33 5.92 14.58
C TYR A 80 -9.40 7.24 15.34
N TYR A 81 -8.62 8.25 14.94
CA TYR A 81 -8.49 9.50 15.68
C TYR A 81 -9.48 10.60 15.28
N LYS A 82 -10.18 10.47 14.12
CA LYS A 82 -11.12 11.47 13.63
C LYS A 82 -12.52 10.92 13.42
N ASP A 83 -12.65 9.82 12.66
CA ASP A 83 -13.96 9.33 12.25
C ASP A 83 -14.68 8.60 13.40
N ILE A 84 -13.97 7.80 14.24
CA ILE A 84 -14.57 7.14 15.41
C ILE A 84 -15.06 8.17 16.44
N PRO A 85 -14.29 9.17 16.91
CA PRO A 85 -14.79 10.20 17.83
C PRO A 85 -15.97 11.00 17.26
N LEU A 86 -15.98 11.26 15.96
CA LEU A 86 -17.11 11.89 15.29
C LEU A 86 -18.37 11.02 15.40
N LEU A 87 -18.24 9.71 15.13
CA LEU A 87 -19.35 8.76 15.26
C LEU A 87 -19.84 8.60 16.70
N GLU A 88 -18.95 8.64 17.70
CA GLU A 88 -19.34 8.67 19.12
C GLU A 88 -20.23 9.87 19.42
N THR A 89 -19.88 11.03 18.88
CA THR A 89 -20.70 12.25 19.02
C THR A 89 -22.06 12.09 18.36
N ILE A 90 -22.12 11.46 17.17
CA ILE A 90 -23.37 11.25 16.41
C ILE A 90 -24.27 10.23 17.11
N ILE A 91 -23.72 9.11 17.57
CA ILE A 91 -24.46 8.02 18.19
C ILE A 91 -24.80 8.34 19.66
N GLY A 92 -24.01 9.21 20.30
CA GLY A 92 -24.21 9.62 21.70
C GLY A 92 -23.74 8.58 22.74
N ARG A 93 -22.85 7.65 22.33
CA ARG A 93 -22.22 6.67 23.23
C ARG A 93 -20.78 6.36 22.81
N PRO A 94 -19.91 5.94 23.75
CA PRO A 94 -18.59 5.45 23.42
C PRO A 94 -18.63 4.24 22.48
N ILE A 95 -17.61 4.13 21.63
CA ILE A 95 -17.42 3.02 20.69
C ILE A 95 -16.18 2.23 21.13
N ALA A 96 -16.35 0.93 21.35
CA ALA A 96 -15.25 0.03 21.63
C ALA A 96 -14.44 -0.21 20.35
N ALA A 97 -13.54 0.71 20.02
CA ALA A 97 -12.69 0.66 18.86
C ALA A 97 -11.22 0.49 19.23
N ALA A 98 -10.51 -0.31 18.46
CA ALA A 98 -9.05 -0.45 18.56
C ALA A 98 -8.41 -0.36 17.19
N TYR A 99 -7.14 0.07 17.13
CA TYR A 99 -6.36 -0.07 15.92
C TYR A 99 -5.14 -0.95 16.16
N LEU A 100 -4.76 -1.72 15.16
CA LEU A 100 -3.55 -2.52 15.19
C LEU A 100 -2.68 -2.21 13.99
N LYS A 101 -1.40 -2.00 14.24
CA LYS A 101 -0.35 -1.84 13.22
C LYS A 101 0.61 -3.03 13.25
N GLY A 102 1.41 -3.19 12.21
CA GLY A 102 2.49 -4.17 12.20
C GLY A 102 3.48 -3.93 13.34
N ARG A 103 4.11 -4.99 13.84
CA ARG A 103 5.00 -5.01 15.01
C ARG A 103 6.13 -3.97 14.96
N ASN A 104 6.63 -3.66 13.78
CA ASN A 104 7.66 -2.66 13.54
C ASN A 104 7.22 -1.21 13.79
N ASN A 105 5.95 -0.98 14.10
CA ASN A 105 5.45 0.34 14.49
C ASN A 105 5.42 0.55 16.00
N TYR A 106 5.63 -0.49 16.81
CA TYR A 106 5.59 -0.42 18.26
C TYR A 106 6.97 -0.45 18.88
N LEU A 107 7.16 0.36 19.93
CA LEU A 107 8.37 0.37 20.76
C LEU A 107 8.49 -0.95 21.55
N CYS A 108 9.67 -1.55 21.56
CA CYS A 108 10.02 -2.67 22.45
C CYS A 108 10.71 -2.12 23.71
N ARG A 109 10.08 -2.26 24.87
CA ARG A 109 10.64 -1.79 26.17
C ARG A 109 11.97 -2.48 26.48
N GLN A 110 12.04 -3.80 26.32
CA GLN A 110 13.27 -4.56 26.57
C GLN A 110 14.45 -4.08 25.72
N LYS A 111 14.22 -3.82 24.42
CA LYS A 111 15.28 -3.31 23.54
C LYS A 111 15.70 -1.89 23.92
N MET A 112 14.73 -1.05 24.28
CA MET A 112 14.99 0.33 24.71
C MET A 112 15.80 0.35 26.02
N GLU A 113 15.42 -0.45 27.00
CA GLU A 113 16.14 -0.55 28.29
C GLU A 113 17.54 -1.15 28.12
N ALA A 114 17.71 -2.18 27.29
CA ALA A 114 19.00 -2.74 26.95
C ALA A 114 19.90 -1.69 26.27
N MET A 115 19.36 -0.94 25.30
CA MET A 115 20.11 0.12 24.61
C MET A 115 20.52 1.24 25.56
N ALA A 116 19.66 1.62 26.51
CA ALA A 116 19.97 2.62 27.52
C ALA A 116 21.07 2.17 28.48
N SER A 117 21.04 0.89 28.92
CA SER A 117 22.02 0.33 29.87
C SER A 117 23.38 0.02 29.24
N GLU A 118 23.40 -0.43 28.00
CA GLU A 118 24.58 -0.83 27.27
C GLU A 118 25.27 0.33 26.51
N GLY A 119 24.60 1.49 26.40
CA GLY A 119 25.12 2.66 25.69
C GLY A 119 25.28 2.43 24.17
N LEU A 120 24.44 1.59 23.56
CA LEU A 120 24.55 1.14 22.17
C LEU A 120 24.01 2.17 21.15
N PHE A 121 24.25 3.44 21.38
CA PHE A 121 23.86 4.53 20.49
C PHE A 121 25.06 5.41 20.13
N THR A 122 25.04 5.96 18.93
CA THR A 122 26.02 6.93 18.48
C THR A 122 25.73 8.32 19.07
N ALA A 123 26.71 9.22 19.05
CA ALA A 123 26.51 10.61 19.48
C ALA A 123 25.42 11.34 18.66
N LEU A 124 25.20 10.94 17.41
CA LEU A 124 24.15 11.49 16.53
C LEU A 124 22.76 10.96 16.88
N GLU A 125 22.66 9.73 17.37
CA GLU A 125 21.39 9.10 17.77
C GLU A 125 20.91 9.55 19.17
N LEU A 126 21.81 10.04 20.01
CA LEU A 126 21.52 10.37 21.42
C LEU A 126 20.33 11.33 21.60
N PRO A 127 20.17 12.44 20.87
CA PRO A 127 19.03 13.35 21.03
C PRO A 127 17.70 12.67 20.70
N ASN A 128 17.65 11.91 19.61
CA ASN A 128 16.45 11.18 19.20
C ASN A 128 16.14 10.05 20.19
N PHE A 129 17.14 9.34 20.70
CA PHE A 129 16.96 8.31 21.70
C PHE A 129 16.41 8.88 23.01
N GLN A 130 16.91 10.05 23.47
CA GLN A 130 16.40 10.72 24.67
C GLN A 130 14.92 11.13 24.49
N SER A 131 14.55 11.65 23.33
CA SER A 131 13.16 11.98 22.99
C SER A 131 12.26 10.73 23.05
N ILE A 132 12.74 9.58 22.54
CA ILE A 132 12.01 8.31 22.61
C ILE A 132 11.87 7.83 24.05
N LEU A 133 12.91 7.96 24.89
CA LEU A 133 12.87 7.61 26.31
C LEU A 133 11.81 8.44 27.07
N ASP A 134 11.76 9.74 26.84
CA ASP A 134 10.81 10.62 27.53
C ASP A 134 9.38 10.35 27.06
N TRP A 135 9.18 10.18 25.75
CA TRP A 135 7.88 9.78 25.20
C TRP A 135 7.41 8.42 25.73
N SER A 136 8.31 7.45 25.89
CA SER A 136 7.97 6.10 26.37
C SER A 136 7.32 6.07 27.75
N LYS A 137 7.51 7.13 28.56
CA LYS A 137 6.91 7.30 29.89
C LYS A 137 5.46 7.75 29.84
N THR A 138 5.04 8.39 28.76
CA THR A 138 3.73 9.02 28.60
C THR A 138 2.82 8.31 27.60
N THR A 139 3.39 7.63 26.59
CA THR A 139 2.60 6.91 25.59
C THR A 139 1.83 5.75 26.17
N GLN A 140 0.59 5.59 25.72
CA GLN A 140 -0.25 4.44 26.05
C GLN A 140 -0.24 3.37 24.96
N THR A 141 0.19 3.70 23.75
CA THR A 141 0.17 2.79 22.60
C THR A 141 1.55 2.30 22.20
N GLY A 142 2.59 3.10 22.46
CA GLY A 142 3.93 2.85 21.98
C GLY A 142 4.09 2.93 20.46
N ASP A 143 3.14 3.57 19.77
CA ASP A 143 3.12 3.68 18.33
C ASP A 143 4.07 4.79 17.84
N ARG A 144 4.99 4.43 16.96
CA ARG A 144 5.95 5.33 16.31
C ARG A 144 5.33 6.61 15.74
N SER A 145 4.10 6.55 15.25
CA SER A 145 3.43 7.71 14.65
C SER A 145 3.19 8.87 15.63
N GLU A 146 3.27 8.62 16.94
CA GLU A 146 3.16 9.66 17.98
C GLU A 146 4.44 10.50 18.14
N LEU A 147 5.59 10.04 17.61
CA LEU A 147 6.91 10.65 17.83
C LEU A 147 7.26 11.82 16.89
N GLY A 148 6.51 12.03 15.82
CA GLY A 148 6.86 13.04 14.80
C GLY A 148 8.26 12.80 14.21
N GLU A 149 9.08 13.87 14.12
CA GLU A 149 10.42 13.81 13.50
C GLU A 149 11.37 12.79 14.15
N ALA A 150 11.34 12.65 15.48
CA ALA A 150 12.17 11.65 16.18
C ALA A 150 11.83 10.20 15.79
N GLY A 151 10.57 9.96 15.37
CA GLY A 151 10.13 8.68 14.84
C GLY A 151 10.56 8.44 13.39
N GLU A 152 10.99 9.45 12.64
CA GLU A 152 11.45 9.32 11.26
C GLU A 152 12.85 8.76 11.12
N ASP A 153 13.67 8.77 12.19
CA ASP A 153 14.96 8.10 12.24
C ASP A 153 14.78 6.57 12.12
N SER A 154 14.84 6.09 10.88
CA SER A 154 14.57 4.70 10.57
C SER A 154 15.64 3.75 11.11
N GLU A 155 16.90 4.18 11.22
CA GLU A 155 18.01 3.35 11.71
C GLU A 155 17.92 3.15 13.21
N LEU A 156 17.71 4.21 14.00
CA LEU A 156 17.51 4.13 15.43
C LEU A 156 16.24 3.34 15.76
N TRP A 157 15.13 3.62 15.05
CA TRP A 157 13.87 2.91 15.29
C TRP A 157 13.98 1.40 15.03
N MET A 158 14.69 0.96 13.99
CA MET A 158 14.92 -0.47 13.72
C MET A 158 15.62 -1.19 14.88
N LYS A 159 16.42 -0.49 15.67
CA LYS A 159 17.07 -1.05 16.88
C LYS A 159 16.07 -1.22 18.04
N LEU A 160 14.97 -0.44 18.06
CA LEU A 160 14.03 -0.31 19.18
C LEU A 160 12.67 -0.96 18.95
N ASP A 161 12.30 -1.25 17.71
CA ASP A 161 10.97 -1.75 17.38
C ASP A 161 10.69 -3.18 17.88
N ALA A 162 9.38 -3.53 17.98
CA ALA A 162 8.93 -4.82 18.49
C ALA A 162 8.89 -5.93 17.43
N ARG A 163 9.69 -5.86 16.34
CA ARG A 163 9.72 -6.91 15.32
C ARG A 163 10.03 -8.28 15.94
N ARG A 164 9.54 -9.35 15.25
CA ARG A 164 9.53 -10.72 15.79
C ARG A 164 10.92 -11.30 16.02
N ASP A 165 11.92 -10.81 15.31
CA ASP A 165 13.23 -11.41 15.21
C ASP A 165 13.96 -11.60 16.55
N ARG A 166 13.76 -10.65 17.48
CA ARG A 166 14.37 -10.66 18.81
C ARG A 166 13.36 -10.73 19.95
N CYS A 167 12.11 -11.08 19.66
CA CYS A 167 11.04 -11.07 20.65
C CYS A 167 10.91 -12.45 21.32
N SER A 168 11.03 -12.49 22.65
CA SER A 168 10.86 -13.69 23.47
C SER A 168 9.39 -14.08 23.69
N GLY A 169 8.45 -13.30 23.15
CA GLY A 169 7.01 -13.58 23.29
C GLY A 169 6.55 -13.56 24.75
N SER A 170 5.77 -14.55 25.16
CA SER A 170 5.26 -14.70 26.54
C SER A 170 6.35 -14.93 27.59
N LYS A 171 7.57 -15.26 27.17
CA LYS A 171 8.73 -15.40 28.08
C LYS A 171 9.45 -14.07 28.35
N CYS A 172 9.00 -12.96 27.74
CA CYS A 172 9.59 -11.63 27.95
C CYS A 172 9.28 -11.11 29.36
N VAL A 173 10.28 -10.56 30.04
CA VAL A 173 10.09 -9.96 31.39
C VAL A 173 9.12 -8.78 31.37
N ASP A 174 9.01 -8.09 30.24
CA ASP A 174 8.09 -6.96 30.03
C ASP A 174 6.78 -7.35 29.34
N PHE A 175 6.43 -8.64 29.31
CA PHE A 175 5.26 -9.11 28.53
C PHE A 175 3.98 -8.37 28.88
N ASP A 176 3.68 -8.19 30.17
CA ASP A 176 2.46 -7.52 30.64
C ASP A 176 2.46 -6.01 30.38
N ARG A 177 3.63 -5.39 30.27
CA ARG A 177 3.83 -3.97 29.97
C ARG A 177 4.15 -3.73 28.50
N CYS A 178 4.17 -4.76 27.68
CA CYS A 178 4.51 -4.69 26.26
C CYS A 178 3.40 -3.97 25.49
N PHE A 179 3.74 -2.87 24.81
CA PHE A 179 2.78 -2.10 24.02
C PHE A 179 2.04 -2.96 22.99
N LEU A 180 2.76 -3.86 22.30
CA LEU A 180 2.13 -4.78 21.35
C LEU A 180 1.11 -5.71 22.03
N THR A 181 1.42 -6.24 23.22
CA THR A 181 0.51 -7.09 24.01
C THR A 181 -0.72 -6.30 24.42
N MET A 182 -0.52 -5.10 24.97
CA MET A 182 -1.60 -4.21 25.40
C MET A 182 -2.53 -3.84 24.25
N MET A 183 -1.97 -3.48 23.06
CA MET A 183 -2.77 -3.14 21.88
C MET A 183 -3.56 -4.32 21.33
N ARG A 184 -2.97 -5.54 21.36
CA ARG A 184 -3.69 -6.77 21.00
C ARG A 184 -4.83 -7.07 21.96
N GLN A 185 -4.61 -6.89 23.27
CA GLN A 185 -5.67 -7.07 24.27
C GLN A 185 -6.82 -6.10 24.03
N LYS A 186 -6.54 -4.81 23.80
CA LYS A 186 -7.57 -3.82 23.43
C LYS A 186 -8.35 -4.26 22.18
N ALA A 187 -7.66 -4.82 21.18
CA ALA A 187 -8.33 -5.32 19.99
C ALA A 187 -9.23 -6.53 20.25
N MET A 188 -8.86 -7.39 21.21
CA MET A 188 -9.71 -8.53 21.61
C MET A 188 -11.00 -8.11 22.29
N GLU A 189 -11.04 -6.91 22.89
CA GLU A 189 -12.20 -6.33 23.60
C GLU A 189 -13.04 -5.40 22.70
N ALA A 190 -12.51 -5.00 21.54
CA ALA A 190 -13.14 -4.04 20.65
C ALA A 190 -14.24 -4.64 19.76
N ASP A 191 -15.26 -3.84 19.46
CA ASP A 191 -16.30 -4.15 18.47
C ASP A 191 -15.80 -3.87 17.04
N ILE A 192 -14.99 -2.81 16.88
CA ILE A 192 -14.36 -2.45 15.60
C ILE A 192 -12.85 -2.45 15.76
N VAL A 193 -12.16 -3.24 14.92
CA VAL A 193 -10.70 -3.27 14.87
C VAL A 193 -10.23 -2.73 13.52
N ILE A 194 -9.45 -1.66 13.57
CA ILE A 194 -8.94 -0.97 12.38
C ILE A 194 -7.51 -1.47 12.11
N VAL A 195 -7.27 -1.96 10.91
CA VAL A 195 -5.97 -2.49 10.47
C VAL A 195 -5.63 -1.98 9.07
N ASN A 196 -4.38 -2.13 8.64
CA ASN A 196 -4.07 -2.02 7.22
C ASN A 196 -4.18 -3.38 6.52
N HIS A 197 -4.29 -3.36 5.18
CA HIS A 197 -4.39 -4.58 4.39
C HIS A 197 -3.23 -5.53 4.64
N HIS A 198 -2.00 -5.03 4.78
CA HIS A 198 -0.83 -5.84 5.06
C HIS A 198 -0.96 -6.66 6.36
N LEU A 199 -1.46 -6.05 7.44
CA LEU A 199 -1.66 -6.77 8.70
C LEU A 199 -2.81 -7.76 8.60
N PHE A 200 -3.88 -7.41 7.88
CA PHE A 200 -5.00 -8.31 7.63
C PHE A 200 -4.55 -9.56 6.86
N PHE A 201 -3.79 -9.40 5.78
CA PHE A 201 -3.28 -10.55 5.02
C PHE A 201 -2.21 -11.35 5.77
N ALA A 202 -1.40 -10.69 6.61
CA ALA A 202 -0.49 -11.40 7.51
C ALA A 202 -1.24 -12.29 8.50
N ASP A 203 -2.37 -11.83 9.05
CA ASP A 203 -3.26 -12.60 9.89
C ASP A 203 -3.88 -13.77 9.11
N LEU A 204 -4.41 -13.50 7.92
CA LEU A 204 -5.03 -14.49 7.06
C LEU A 204 -4.05 -15.63 6.68
N ALA A 205 -2.80 -15.30 6.43
CA ALA A 205 -1.76 -16.27 6.12
C ALA A 205 -1.41 -17.18 7.33
N ILE A 206 -1.51 -16.65 8.56
CA ILE A 206 -1.26 -17.41 9.79
C ILE A 206 -2.44 -18.31 10.14
N ARG A 207 -3.68 -17.88 9.89
CA ARG A 207 -4.93 -18.64 10.17
C ARG A 207 -5.11 -19.88 9.29
N LYS A 208 -4.09 -20.32 8.57
CA LYS A 208 -4.12 -21.60 7.85
C LYS A 208 -4.13 -22.76 8.86
N GLY A 209 -5.26 -23.45 8.95
CA GLY A 209 -5.50 -24.51 9.94
C GLY A 209 -6.03 -23.97 11.27
N ASP A 210 -5.74 -24.66 12.37
CA ASP A 210 -6.23 -24.34 13.73
C ASP A 210 -5.31 -23.33 14.49
N THR A 211 -4.43 -22.63 13.79
CA THR A 211 -3.54 -21.67 14.42
C THR A 211 -4.28 -20.36 14.71
N PRO A 212 -4.30 -19.87 15.97
CA PRO A 212 -4.90 -18.59 16.31
C PRO A 212 -4.25 -17.45 15.53
N GLY A 213 -5.05 -16.55 14.98
CA GLY A 213 -4.59 -15.36 14.28
C GLY A 213 -4.02 -14.27 15.19
N ILE A 214 -3.60 -13.19 14.57
CA ILE A 214 -3.18 -11.95 15.25
C ILE A 214 -4.41 -11.13 15.67
N LEU A 215 -5.45 -11.15 14.83
CA LEU A 215 -6.70 -10.43 15.01
C LEU A 215 -7.70 -11.26 15.82
N PRO A 216 -8.65 -10.63 16.53
CA PRO A 216 -9.76 -11.34 17.15
C PRO A 216 -10.63 -12.05 16.11
N ASP A 217 -11.56 -12.89 16.55
CA ASP A 217 -12.59 -13.44 15.67
C ASP A 217 -13.58 -12.34 15.27
N TYR A 218 -13.99 -12.35 14.01
CA TYR A 218 -14.86 -11.35 13.40
C TYR A 218 -15.90 -12.00 12.48
N SER A 219 -17.06 -11.37 12.35
CA SER A 219 -18.14 -11.82 11.48
C SER A 219 -18.17 -11.10 10.14
N ALA A 220 -17.52 -9.95 10.03
CA ALA A 220 -17.44 -9.19 8.80
C ALA A 220 -16.09 -8.45 8.67
N VAL A 221 -15.70 -8.19 7.42
CA VAL A 221 -14.56 -7.35 7.11
C VAL A 221 -14.95 -6.31 6.07
N ILE A 222 -14.53 -5.07 6.28
CA ILE A 222 -14.69 -3.96 5.35
C ILE A 222 -13.31 -3.61 4.80
N PHE A 223 -13.13 -3.73 3.49
CA PHE A 223 -11.92 -3.33 2.79
C PHE A 223 -12.13 -1.96 2.14
N ASP A 224 -11.48 -0.93 2.68
CA ASP A 224 -11.41 0.39 2.03
C ASP A 224 -10.15 0.45 1.16
N GLU A 225 -10.26 1.03 -0.02
CA GLU A 225 -9.27 0.93 -1.10
C GLU A 225 -9.05 -0.52 -1.59
N ALA A 226 -10.15 -1.26 -1.74
CA ALA A 226 -10.15 -2.68 -2.09
C ALA A 226 -9.44 -3.02 -3.42
N HIS A 227 -9.18 -2.03 -4.27
CA HIS A 227 -8.41 -2.21 -5.50
C HIS A 227 -6.95 -2.67 -5.27
N GLU A 228 -6.44 -2.55 -4.03
CA GLU A 228 -5.08 -3.01 -3.66
C GLU A 228 -5.04 -4.49 -3.27
N LEU A 229 -6.17 -5.15 -3.07
CA LEU A 229 -6.25 -6.49 -2.50
C LEU A 229 -5.50 -7.54 -3.30
N GLU A 230 -5.63 -7.54 -4.63
CA GLU A 230 -4.92 -8.51 -5.48
C GLU A 230 -3.40 -8.38 -5.33
N GLU A 231 -2.89 -7.16 -5.35
CA GLU A 231 -1.44 -6.87 -5.30
C GLU A 231 -0.87 -7.28 -3.93
N ILE A 232 -1.54 -6.90 -2.84
CA ILE A 232 -1.14 -7.23 -1.47
C ILE A 232 -1.27 -8.74 -1.19
N ALA A 233 -2.35 -9.38 -1.63
CA ALA A 233 -2.51 -10.82 -1.50
C ALA A 233 -1.40 -11.58 -2.25
N THR A 234 -1.04 -11.13 -3.45
CA THR A 234 0.06 -11.71 -4.23
C THR A 234 1.38 -11.69 -3.46
N GLU A 235 1.68 -10.59 -2.77
CA GLU A 235 2.86 -10.47 -1.91
C GLU A 235 2.79 -11.43 -0.70
N TYR A 236 1.67 -11.46 0.03
CA TYR A 236 1.54 -12.23 1.26
C TYR A 236 1.44 -13.74 1.08
N PHE A 237 0.92 -14.20 -0.04
CA PHE A 237 0.93 -15.62 -0.40
C PHE A 237 2.24 -16.03 -1.11
N GLY A 238 3.19 -15.11 -1.24
CA GLY A 238 4.50 -15.33 -1.81
C GLY A 238 5.56 -15.79 -0.80
N PHE A 239 6.75 -16.05 -1.31
CA PHE A 239 7.96 -16.39 -0.56
C PHE A 239 9.03 -15.35 -0.86
N HIS A 240 9.74 -14.96 0.18
CA HIS A 240 10.73 -13.90 0.11
C HIS A 240 11.97 -14.22 0.92
N ILE A 241 13.15 -14.26 0.28
CA ILE A 241 14.45 -14.42 0.92
C ILE A 241 15.40 -13.34 0.42
N SER A 242 16.15 -12.73 1.32
CA SER A 242 17.17 -11.75 0.95
C SER A 242 18.50 -12.01 1.64
N ASN A 243 19.59 -11.51 1.04
CA ASN A 243 20.90 -11.50 1.67
C ASN A 243 20.87 -10.74 3.00
N PHE A 244 20.04 -9.71 3.15
CA PHE A 244 19.85 -8.98 4.40
C PHE A 244 19.26 -9.83 5.50
N ARG A 245 18.29 -10.68 5.21
CA ARG A 245 17.66 -11.58 6.19
C ARG A 245 18.68 -12.57 6.80
N LEU A 246 19.59 -13.09 5.96
CA LEU A 246 20.68 -13.94 6.44
C LEU A 246 21.78 -13.13 7.16
N PHE A 247 22.10 -11.94 6.67
CA PHE A 247 23.05 -11.06 7.34
C PHE A 247 22.58 -10.71 8.75
N GLU A 248 21.31 -10.34 8.94
CA GLU A 248 20.72 -10.07 10.25
C GLU A 248 20.75 -11.30 11.17
N LEU A 249 20.47 -12.51 10.64
CA LEU A 249 20.58 -13.75 11.40
C LEU A 249 22.01 -13.96 11.94
N VAL A 250 23.01 -13.76 11.08
CA VAL A 250 24.45 -13.89 11.42
C VAL A 250 24.85 -12.84 12.46
N GLN A 251 24.47 -11.57 12.27
CA GLN A 251 24.80 -10.51 13.23
C GLN A 251 24.19 -10.77 14.61
N ASP A 252 22.95 -11.24 14.68
CA ASP A 252 22.32 -11.60 15.94
C ASP A 252 23.01 -12.79 16.62
N GLY A 253 23.45 -13.78 15.84
CA GLY A 253 24.21 -14.89 16.36
C GLY A 253 25.56 -14.47 16.96
N HIS A 254 26.33 -13.60 16.28
CA HIS A 254 27.57 -13.05 16.83
C HIS A 254 27.33 -12.24 18.10
N ARG A 255 26.27 -11.41 18.14
CA ARG A 255 25.90 -10.65 19.34
C ARG A 255 25.59 -11.56 20.54
N LEU A 256 24.82 -12.63 20.32
CA LEU A 256 24.47 -13.60 21.36
C LEU A 256 25.72 -14.35 21.86
N SER A 257 26.61 -14.75 20.95
CA SER A 257 27.89 -15.37 21.30
C SER A 257 28.73 -14.45 22.20
N TYR A 258 28.85 -13.17 21.85
CA TYR A 258 29.56 -12.19 22.66
C TYR A 258 28.96 -12.02 24.06
N LYS A 259 27.59 -11.92 24.13
CA LYS A 259 26.86 -11.70 25.38
C LYS A 259 26.92 -12.91 26.35
N SER A 260 26.94 -14.12 25.80
CA SER A 260 26.98 -15.35 26.60
C SER A 260 28.40 -15.81 26.93
N GLU A 261 29.46 -15.12 26.50
CA GLU A 261 30.87 -15.52 26.61
C GLU A 261 31.13 -16.93 26.05
N ALA A 262 30.20 -17.45 25.24
CA ALA A 262 30.27 -18.79 24.66
C ALA A 262 30.52 -18.69 23.15
N ALA A 263 31.55 -19.37 22.66
CA ALA A 263 31.76 -19.46 21.22
C ALA A 263 30.52 -20.01 20.52
N CYS A 264 30.13 -19.37 19.44
CA CYS A 264 29.03 -19.83 18.56
C CYS A 264 29.64 -20.25 17.23
N ASP A 265 30.23 -21.43 17.23
CA ASP A 265 30.96 -21.97 16.06
C ASP A 265 30.00 -22.20 14.88
N GLU A 266 28.68 -22.24 15.13
CA GLU A 266 27.65 -22.45 14.16
C GLU A 266 27.38 -21.24 13.23
N ILE A 267 27.69 -20.02 13.68
CA ILE A 267 27.38 -18.79 12.94
C ILE A 267 28.33 -18.55 11.78
N VAL A 268 29.62 -18.84 11.96
CA VAL A 268 30.61 -18.62 10.89
C VAL A 268 30.33 -19.48 9.64
N PRO A 269 29.95 -20.76 9.75
CA PRO A 269 29.53 -21.55 8.61
C PRO A 269 28.31 -20.94 7.88
N ILE A 270 27.30 -20.45 8.61
CA ILE A 270 26.12 -19.79 7.99
C ILE A 270 26.56 -18.55 7.22
N GLN A 271 27.40 -17.72 7.81
CA GLN A 271 27.94 -16.53 7.15
C GLN A 271 28.63 -16.88 5.83
N ARG A 272 29.56 -17.81 5.85
CA ARG A 272 30.34 -18.24 4.67
C ARG A 272 29.43 -18.87 3.58
N ALA A 273 28.46 -19.70 3.97
CA ALA A 273 27.54 -20.32 3.03
C ALA A 273 26.64 -19.27 2.38
N SER A 274 26.15 -18.31 3.17
CA SER A 274 25.33 -17.19 2.69
C SER A 274 26.11 -16.30 1.72
N GLU A 275 27.29 -15.85 2.10
CA GLU A 275 28.15 -15.01 1.24
C GLU A 275 28.46 -15.71 -0.10
N ARG A 276 28.81 -17.01 -0.06
CA ARG A 276 29.07 -17.80 -1.25
C ARG A 276 27.83 -17.93 -2.15
N PHE A 277 26.67 -18.19 -1.55
CA PHE A 277 25.42 -18.32 -2.30
C PHE A 277 25.04 -17.00 -3.00
N PHE A 278 25.04 -15.89 -2.28
CA PHE A 278 24.64 -14.60 -2.83
C PHE A 278 25.67 -13.98 -3.79
N ALA A 279 26.96 -14.34 -3.66
CA ALA A 279 28.00 -13.89 -4.60
C ALA A 279 27.73 -14.31 -6.07
N ASN A 280 26.96 -15.39 -6.28
CA ASN A 280 26.54 -15.79 -7.63
C ASN A 280 25.72 -14.72 -8.35
N PHE A 281 25.11 -13.80 -7.61
CA PHE A 281 24.21 -12.77 -8.14
C PHE A 281 24.80 -11.36 -8.18
N ASP A 282 26.04 -11.15 -7.70
CA ASP A 282 26.69 -9.82 -7.61
C ASP A 282 26.81 -9.12 -8.97
N LYS A 283 26.99 -9.90 -10.05
CA LYS A 283 27.15 -9.38 -11.41
C LYS A 283 25.83 -9.23 -12.17
N MET A 284 24.70 -9.58 -11.56
CA MET A 284 23.40 -9.41 -12.20
C MET A 284 23.06 -7.92 -12.37
N PRO A 285 22.38 -7.53 -13.46
CA PRO A 285 21.87 -6.18 -13.60
C PRO A 285 20.80 -5.87 -12.53
N GLU A 286 20.63 -4.60 -12.20
CA GLU A 286 19.54 -4.16 -11.33
C GLU A 286 18.16 -4.52 -11.92
N GLY A 287 17.20 -4.78 -11.04
CA GLY A 287 15.84 -5.17 -11.37
C GLY A 287 15.59 -6.68 -11.29
N ARG A 288 14.47 -7.10 -11.85
CA ARG A 288 13.97 -8.49 -11.80
C ARG A 288 14.52 -9.33 -12.95
N GLN A 289 15.03 -10.51 -12.62
CA GLN A 289 15.59 -11.45 -13.59
C GLN A 289 15.04 -12.87 -13.32
N PRO A 290 14.79 -13.68 -14.36
CA PRO A 290 14.40 -15.06 -14.17
C PRO A 290 15.47 -15.85 -13.41
N ILE A 291 15.06 -16.77 -12.54
CA ILE A 291 15.96 -17.72 -11.88
C ILE A 291 16.48 -18.70 -12.93
N ARG A 292 17.79 -18.69 -13.15
CA ARG A 292 18.47 -19.64 -14.07
C ARG A 292 19.16 -20.76 -13.33
N SER A 293 19.71 -20.45 -12.16
CA SER A 293 20.41 -21.40 -11.30
C SER A 293 20.36 -20.88 -9.87
N LEU A 294 20.34 -21.81 -8.91
CA LEU A 294 20.47 -21.57 -7.47
C LEU A 294 21.65 -22.38 -6.93
N GLU A 295 22.80 -22.31 -7.61
CA GLU A 295 24.01 -23.02 -7.21
C GLU A 295 24.41 -22.67 -5.77
N GLY A 296 24.67 -23.70 -4.95
CA GLY A 296 25.00 -23.53 -3.53
C GLY A 296 23.80 -23.48 -2.59
N ILE A 297 22.56 -23.55 -3.07
CA ILE A 297 21.35 -23.53 -2.22
C ILE A 297 21.32 -24.73 -1.26
N ASP A 298 21.68 -25.93 -1.74
CA ASP A 298 21.70 -27.16 -0.92
C ASP A 298 22.72 -27.04 0.22
N ALA A 299 23.90 -26.49 -0.05
CA ALA A 299 24.91 -26.25 0.96
C ALA A 299 24.46 -25.25 2.02
N LEU A 300 23.75 -24.18 1.62
CA LEU A 300 23.19 -23.19 2.54
C LEU A 300 22.09 -23.78 3.41
N ILE A 301 21.18 -24.57 2.83
CA ILE A 301 20.12 -25.28 3.57
C ILE A 301 20.73 -26.23 4.60
N ALA A 302 21.66 -27.09 4.18
CA ALA A 302 22.34 -28.05 5.06
C ALA A 302 23.05 -27.32 6.22
N THR A 303 23.80 -26.24 5.92
CA THR A 303 24.47 -25.44 6.95
C THR A 303 23.49 -24.85 7.97
N LEU A 304 22.35 -24.34 7.54
CA LEU A 304 21.31 -23.83 8.44
C LEU A 304 20.71 -24.94 9.31
N GLN A 305 20.47 -26.13 8.74
CA GLN A 305 19.95 -27.28 9.48
C GLN A 305 20.94 -27.81 10.51
N ASP A 306 22.23 -27.92 10.15
CA ASP A 306 23.31 -28.34 11.06
C ASP A 306 23.47 -27.34 12.21
N ALA A 307 23.46 -26.05 11.91
CA ALA A 307 23.53 -25.00 12.92
C ALA A 307 22.32 -25.08 13.89
N ARG A 308 21.13 -25.30 13.40
CA ARG A 308 19.93 -25.51 14.24
C ARG A 308 20.06 -26.74 15.15
N ALA A 309 20.56 -27.85 14.61
CA ALA A 309 20.79 -29.05 15.40
C ALA A 309 21.83 -28.83 16.51
N SER A 310 22.85 -28.02 16.25
CA SER A 310 23.86 -27.66 17.24
C SER A 310 23.34 -26.70 18.30
N LEU A 311 22.62 -25.62 17.87
CA LEU A 311 22.02 -24.66 18.78
C LEU A 311 21.10 -25.32 19.83
N LYS A 312 20.27 -26.29 19.43
CA LYS A 312 19.37 -27.02 20.34
C LYS A 312 20.08 -27.86 21.40
N ARG A 313 21.36 -28.17 21.20
CA ARG A 313 22.19 -28.92 22.17
C ARG A 313 22.86 -28.03 23.22
N ARG A 314 22.75 -26.72 23.11
CA ARG A 314 23.31 -25.75 24.06
C ARG A 314 22.61 -25.83 25.41
N ASN A 315 23.35 -25.72 26.49
CA ASN A 315 22.83 -25.69 27.86
C ASN A 315 22.03 -24.41 28.17
N ASP A 316 22.38 -23.31 27.47
CA ASP A 316 21.77 -21.99 27.59
C ASP A 316 20.65 -21.73 26.55
N PHE A 317 20.17 -22.79 25.88
CA PHE A 317 19.14 -22.72 24.85
C PHE A 317 17.81 -22.24 25.40
N SER A 318 17.58 -20.93 25.37
CA SER A 318 16.34 -20.27 25.80
C SER A 318 16.22 -18.88 25.19
N GLY A 319 15.02 -18.33 25.17
CA GLY A 319 14.76 -16.94 24.80
C GLY A 319 15.34 -16.53 23.44
N GLU A 320 16.42 -15.75 23.42
CA GLU A 320 17.02 -15.23 22.17
C GLU A 320 17.63 -16.34 21.29
N TRP A 321 18.18 -17.42 21.87
CA TRP A 321 18.67 -18.59 21.13
C TRP A 321 17.54 -19.36 20.46
N GLU A 322 16.40 -19.54 21.14
CA GLU A 322 15.19 -20.13 20.53
C GLU A 322 14.69 -19.29 19.36
N ALA A 323 14.74 -17.96 19.48
CA ALA A 323 14.37 -17.06 18.41
C ALA A 323 15.31 -17.19 17.20
N LEU A 324 16.61 -17.33 17.43
CA LEU A 324 17.61 -17.54 16.38
C LEU A 324 17.40 -18.89 15.66
N ASP A 325 17.18 -20.00 16.40
CA ASP A 325 16.84 -21.31 15.80
C ASP A 325 15.59 -21.25 14.95
N ARG A 326 14.53 -20.62 15.46
CA ARG A 326 13.27 -20.46 14.71
C ARG A 326 13.49 -19.73 13.39
N ARG A 327 14.23 -18.59 13.40
CA ARG A 327 14.55 -17.82 12.20
C ARG A 327 15.39 -18.61 11.20
N ALA A 328 16.40 -19.32 11.67
CA ALA A 328 17.20 -20.20 10.82
C ALA A 328 16.32 -21.29 10.17
N GLY A 329 15.37 -21.83 10.93
CA GLY A 329 14.39 -22.80 10.42
C GLY A 329 13.44 -22.23 9.38
N GLU A 330 12.91 -21.04 9.62
CA GLU A 330 12.04 -20.33 8.65
C GLU A 330 12.80 -20.07 7.33
N ILE A 331 14.06 -19.59 7.41
CA ILE A 331 14.89 -19.36 6.22
C ILE A 331 15.20 -20.67 5.50
N ALA A 332 15.56 -21.74 6.21
CA ALA A 332 15.83 -23.03 5.59
C ALA A 332 14.58 -23.58 4.87
N SER A 333 13.41 -23.48 5.50
CA SER A 333 12.14 -23.91 4.89
C SER A 333 11.80 -23.10 3.62
N ASP A 334 11.98 -21.78 3.65
CA ASP A 334 11.77 -20.93 2.48
C ASP A 334 12.76 -21.29 1.35
N LEU A 335 14.04 -21.53 1.66
CA LEU A 335 15.03 -21.99 0.69
C LEU A 335 14.69 -23.36 0.08
N GLU A 336 14.13 -24.28 0.88
CA GLU A 336 13.66 -25.58 0.38
C GLU A 336 12.54 -25.44 -0.65
N VAL A 337 11.65 -24.46 -0.47
CA VAL A 337 10.60 -24.15 -1.46
C VAL A 337 11.24 -23.71 -2.78
N PHE A 338 12.24 -22.82 -2.73
CA PHE A 338 12.97 -22.39 -3.94
C PHE A 338 13.76 -23.53 -4.60
N ARG A 339 14.40 -24.41 -3.80
CA ARG A 339 15.12 -25.59 -4.28
C ARG A 339 14.21 -26.60 -4.98
N GLY A 340 13.04 -26.87 -4.39
CA GLY A 340 12.06 -27.83 -4.91
C GLY A 340 11.37 -27.37 -6.20
N GLY A 341 11.54 -26.11 -6.57
CA GLY A 341 10.80 -25.48 -7.66
C GLY A 341 9.36 -25.19 -7.26
N PHE A 342 8.74 -24.30 -7.99
CA PHE A 342 7.36 -23.90 -7.75
C PHE A 342 6.38 -24.68 -8.63
N ARG A 343 5.18 -24.93 -8.07
CA ARG A 343 4.06 -25.48 -8.83
C ARG A 343 3.67 -24.51 -9.97
N GLU A 344 2.93 -24.97 -10.97
CA GLU A 344 2.50 -24.21 -12.14
C GLU A 344 1.82 -22.85 -11.83
N ASN A 345 1.28 -22.69 -10.62
CA ASN A 345 0.58 -21.47 -10.20
C ASN A 345 1.50 -20.38 -9.61
N TYR A 346 2.81 -20.61 -9.54
CA TYR A 346 3.76 -19.63 -9.02
C TYR A 346 4.76 -19.19 -10.08
N VAL A 347 5.18 -17.95 -9.98
CA VAL A 347 6.31 -17.41 -10.72
C VAL A 347 7.39 -16.99 -9.74
N SER A 348 8.66 -17.23 -10.10
CA SER A 348 9.80 -16.87 -9.26
C SER A 348 10.85 -16.09 -10.05
N TRP A 349 11.52 -15.17 -9.35
CA TRP A 349 12.60 -14.37 -9.91
C TRP A 349 13.63 -13.99 -8.86
N ILE A 350 14.77 -13.47 -9.33
CA ILE A 350 15.75 -12.79 -8.50
C ILE A 350 15.63 -11.31 -8.77
N GLU A 351 15.57 -10.50 -7.74
CA GLU A 351 15.57 -9.05 -7.86
C GLU A 351 16.83 -8.47 -7.21
N ARG A 352 17.55 -7.63 -7.94
CA ARG A 352 18.68 -6.88 -7.41
C ARG A 352 18.32 -5.42 -7.24
N ARG A 353 18.52 -4.88 -6.02
CA ARG A 353 18.30 -3.46 -5.65
C ARG A 353 19.52 -2.96 -4.88
N GLY A 354 20.41 -2.24 -5.54
CA GLY A 354 21.67 -1.81 -4.96
C GLY A 354 22.49 -3.01 -4.45
N ARG A 355 22.74 -3.10 -3.15
CA ARG A 355 23.43 -4.23 -2.49
C ARG A 355 22.48 -5.38 -2.11
N GLY A 356 21.18 -5.18 -2.23
CA GLY A 356 20.19 -6.19 -1.90
C GLY A 356 19.98 -7.18 -3.04
N VAL A 357 20.00 -8.47 -2.71
CA VAL A 357 19.60 -9.57 -3.58
C VAL A 357 18.42 -10.28 -2.95
N PHE A 358 17.33 -10.38 -3.68
CA PHE A 358 16.07 -10.92 -3.20
C PHE A 358 15.63 -12.07 -4.12
N LEU A 359 15.42 -13.25 -3.53
CA LEU A 359 14.71 -14.34 -4.18
C LEU A 359 13.24 -14.18 -3.85
N GLU A 360 12.45 -14.05 -4.88
CA GLU A 360 11.02 -13.81 -4.81
C GLU A 360 10.25 -14.91 -5.52
N ALA A 361 9.16 -15.33 -4.95
CA ALA A 361 8.18 -16.17 -5.63
C ALA A 361 6.78 -15.80 -5.17
N CYS A 362 5.86 -15.68 -6.11
CA CYS A 362 4.48 -15.34 -5.77
C CYS A 362 3.48 -16.10 -6.65
N PRO A 363 2.24 -16.28 -6.17
CA PRO A 363 1.18 -16.85 -6.99
C PRO A 363 0.89 -15.96 -8.20
N ILE A 364 0.75 -16.57 -9.37
CA ILE A 364 0.36 -15.89 -10.61
C ILE A 364 -1.07 -15.35 -10.47
N ASP A 365 -1.91 -16.13 -9.78
CA ASP A 365 -3.30 -15.83 -9.50
C ASP A 365 -3.63 -16.12 -8.04
N VAL A 366 -4.25 -15.14 -7.40
CA VAL A 366 -4.67 -15.22 -6.00
C VAL A 366 -6.16 -15.50 -5.83
N SER A 367 -6.92 -15.56 -6.92
CA SER A 367 -8.38 -15.68 -6.88
C SER A 367 -8.85 -16.90 -6.10
N GLY A 368 -8.28 -18.08 -6.36
CA GLY A 368 -8.57 -19.30 -5.62
C GLY A 368 -8.16 -19.22 -4.14
N LEU A 369 -6.98 -18.64 -3.87
CA LEU A 369 -6.48 -18.48 -2.50
C LEU A 369 -7.37 -17.54 -1.68
N LEU A 370 -7.80 -16.42 -2.26
CA LEU A 370 -8.72 -15.48 -1.61
C LEU A 370 -10.11 -16.08 -1.42
N LYS A 371 -10.61 -16.82 -2.42
CA LYS A 371 -11.87 -17.53 -2.30
C LYS A 371 -11.86 -18.45 -1.09
N GLU A 372 -10.90 -19.38 -1.02
CA GLU A 372 -10.83 -20.40 0.03
C GLU A 372 -10.49 -19.84 1.42
N SER A 373 -9.63 -18.84 1.50
CA SER A 373 -9.16 -18.31 2.79
C SER A 373 -9.99 -17.16 3.33
N LEU A 374 -10.67 -16.39 2.47
CA LEU A 374 -11.42 -15.19 2.84
C LEU A 374 -12.91 -15.33 2.53
N PHE A 375 -13.30 -15.42 1.25
CA PHE A 375 -14.71 -15.32 0.88
C PHE A 375 -15.56 -16.52 1.30
N ASP A 376 -15.00 -17.73 1.30
CA ASP A 376 -15.72 -18.94 1.77
C ASP A 376 -15.77 -19.02 3.31
N ARG A 377 -15.00 -18.22 4.06
CA ARG A 377 -14.88 -18.30 5.52
C ARG A 377 -15.52 -17.14 6.27
N VAL A 378 -15.48 -15.94 5.70
CA VAL A 378 -16.02 -14.74 6.33
C VAL A 378 -17.44 -14.50 5.83
N PRO A 379 -18.45 -14.47 6.71
CA PRO A 379 -19.84 -14.34 6.29
C PRO A 379 -20.13 -13.08 5.45
N THR A 380 -19.44 -11.96 5.76
CA THR A 380 -19.64 -10.70 5.03
C THR A 380 -18.30 -10.02 4.73
N CYS A 381 -18.01 -9.84 3.45
CA CYS A 381 -16.91 -9.01 2.98
C CYS A 381 -17.48 -7.81 2.22
N ILE A 382 -17.18 -6.60 2.68
CA ILE A 382 -17.58 -5.35 2.02
C ILE A 382 -16.33 -4.73 1.40
N LEU A 383 -16.34 -4.62 0.08
CA LEU A 383 -15.22 -4.13 -0.71
C LEU A 383 -15.58 -2.77 -1.29
N THR A 384 -14.86 -1.73 -0.89
CA THR A 384 -15.12 -0.38 -1.39
C THR A 384 -13.84 0.30 -1.90
N SER A 385 -13.97 1.01 -3.00
CA SER A 385 -12.93 1.85 -3.56
C SER A 385 -13.53 2.90 -4.50
N ALA A 386 -12.73 3.89 -4.88
CA ALA A 386 -13.10 4.84 -5.91
C ALA A 386 -12.99 4.27 -7.34
N THR A 387 -12.29 3.13 -7.51
CA THR A 387 -11.95 2.58 -8.82
C THR A 387 -11.93 1.05 -8.76
N LEU A 388 -13.02 0.41 -9.18
CA LEU A 388 -13.17 -1.04 -9.26
C LEU A 388 -13.72 -1.50 -10.61
N THR A 389 -14.45 -0.61 -11.32
CA THR A 389 -15.10 -0.93 -12.58
C THR A 389 -14.28 -0.55 -13.81
N VAL A 390 -14.42 -1.37 -14.85
CA VAL A 390 -13.95 -1.09 -16.21
C VAL A 390 -15.19 -1.05 -17.11
N ALA A 391 -15.46 0.08 -17.78
CA ALA A 391 -16.68 0.31 -18.54
C ALA A 391 -17.95 -0.10 -17.75
N GLU A 392 -18.06 0.40 -16.52
CA GLU A 392 -19.18 0.16 -15.58
C GLU A 392 -19.35 -1.31 -15.11
N SER A 393 -18.45 -2.23 -15.46
CA SER A 393 -18.49 -3.63 -15.05
C SER A 393 -17.48 -3.94 -13.96
N PHE A 394 -17.89 -4.70 -12.93
CA PHE A 394 -17.05 -5.25 -11.89
C PHE A 394 -16.39 -6.59 -12.27
N SER A 395 -16.72 -7.16 -13.43
CA SER A 395 -16.30 -8.51 -13.83
C SER A 395 -14.79 -8.72 -13.69
N TYR A 396 -13.97 -7.78 -14.20
CA TYR A 396 -12.53 -7.85 -14.11
C TYR A 396 -12.06 -7.94 -12.64
N PHE A 397 -12.56 -7.05 -11.78
CA PHE A 397 -12.17 -7.02 -10.37
C PHE A 397 -12.59 -8.30 -9.64
N ARG A 398 -13.84 -8.75 -9.81
CA ARG A 398 -14.38 -9.98 -9.21
C ARG A 398 -13.55 -11.20 -9.60
N GLU A 399 -13.20 -11.33 -10.86
CA GLU A 399 -12.38 -12.43 -11.37
C GLU A 399 -11.00 -12.42 -10.73
N ARG A 400 -10.35 -11.26 -10.65
CA ARG A 400 -8.99 -11.12 -10.08
C ARG A 400 -8.92 -11.47 -8.60
N ILE A 401 -9.96 -11.18 -7.83
CA ILE A 401 -10.00 -11.50 -6.39
C ILE A 401 -10.73 -12.82 -6.08
N GLY A 402 -11.38 -13.46 -7.05
CA GLY A 402 -12.08 -14.73 -6.87
C GLY A 402 -13.43 -14.64 -6.15
N MET A 403 -14.05 -13.46 -6.07
CA MET A 403 -15.35 -13.26 -5.44
C MET A 403 -16.48 -13.57 -6.44
N ARG A 404 -17.13 -14.72 -6.28
CA ARG A 404 -18.17 -15.21 -7.21
C ARG A 404 -19.57 -14.72 -6.86
N GLU A 405 -19.89 -14.59 -5.58
CA GLU A 405 -21.20 -14.22 -5.06
C GLU A 405 -21.15 -12.84 -4.39
N GLY A 406 -22.29 -12.22 -4.19
CA GLY A 406 -22.44 -10.92 -3.54
C GLY A 406 -23.01 -9.84 -4.45
N ASP A 407 -23.57 -8.83 -3.81
CA ASP A 407 -24.17 -7.68 -4.48
C ASP A 407 -23.10 -6.69 -4.96
N GLU A 408 -23.43 -5.89 -5.96
CA GLU A 408 -22.55 -4.88 -6.49
C GLU A 408 -23.33 -3.64 -6.97
N PHE A 409 -22.78 -2.46 -6.71
CA PHE A 409 -23.31 -1.23 -7.29
C PHE A 409 -22.26 -0.12 -7.37
N THR A 410 -22.48 0.80 -8.30
CA THR A 410 -21.68 2.00 -8.47
C THR A 410 -22.45 3.20 -7.95
N LEU A 411 -21.77 4.08 -7.22
CA LEU A 411 -22.29 5.35 -6.77
C LEU A 411 -21.68 6.48 -7.58
N SER A 412 -22.55 7.34 -8.11
CA SER A 412 -22.11 8.56 -8.78
C SER A 412 -21.38 9.47 -7.80
N THR A 413 -20.39 10.18 -8.29
CA THR A 413 -19.76 11.27 -7.54
C THR A 413 -20.74 12.42 -7.37
N GLU A 414 -20.68 13.09 -6.22
CA GLU A 414 -21.46 14.31 -5.94
C GLU A 414 -20.88 15.55 -6.65
N PHE A 415 -19.77 15.39 -7.33
CA PHE A 415 -19.10 16.48 -8.04
C PHE A 415 -19.57 16.60 -9.48
N ASN A 416 -19.75 17.83 -9.96
CA ASN A 416 -20.02 18.10 -11.37
C ASN A 416 -18.71 18.08 -12.17
N LEU A 417 -18.17 16.87 -12.36
CA LEU A 417 -16.86 16.69 -13.00
C LEU A 417 -16.80 17.29 -14.41
N ARG A 418 -17.94 17.39 -15.12
CA ARG A 418 -17.98 18.00 -16.45
C ARG A 418 -17.68 19.51 -16.42
N ASN A 419 -18.11 20.19 -15.36
CA ASN A 419 -17.89 21.62 -15.20
C ASN A 419 -16.62 21.94 -14.42
N GLN A 420 -16.18 21.00 -13.58
CA GLN A 420 -14.99 21.18 -12.73
C GLN A 420 -13.69 20.73 -13.39
N THR A 421 -13.77 19.97 -14.49
CA THR A 421 -12.58 19.31 -15.07
C THR A 421 -12.58 19.39 -16.58
N MET A 422 -11.45 19.81 -17.14
CA MET A 422 -11.18 19.74 -18.57
C MET A 422 -10.14 18.64 -18.84
N LEU A 423 -10.51 17.59 -19.56
CA LEU A 423 -9.60 16.55 -20.01
C LEU A 423 -8.97 16.96 -21.35
N TYR A 424 -7.69 17.21 -21.32
CA TYR A 424 -6.91 17.55 -22.49
C TYR A 424 -6.21 16.32 -23.08
N VAL A 425 -6.53 16.04 -24.34
CA VAL A 425 -5.87 15.01 -25.14
C VAL A 425 -5.32 15.68 -26.40
N PRO A 426 -4.04 16.06 -26.41
CA PRO A 426 -3.45 16.90 -27.47
C PRO A 426 -3.56 16.19 -28.83
N LYS A 427 -3.97 16.95 -29.85
CA LYS A 427 -4.00 16.48 -31.24
C LYS A 427 -2.59 16.37 -31.80
N GLY A 428 -2.32 15.34 -32.59
CA GLY A 428 -1.04 15.20 -33.28
C GLY A 428 0.14 14.81 -32.38
N MET A 429 -0.12 14.27 -31.17
CA MET A 429 0.95 13.65 -30.39
C MET A 429 1.57 12.49 -31.16
N PRO A 430 2.91 12.44 -31.28
CA PRO A 430 3.59 11.28 -31.86
C PRO A 430 3.41 10.03 -30.97
N ASP A 431 3.62 8.83 -31.57
CA ASP A 431 3.72 7.62 -30.76
C ASP A 431 4.89 7.75 -29.76
N TYR A 432 4.72 7.23 -28.54
CA TYR A 432 5.71 7.36 -27.48
C TYR A 432 7.08 6.74 -27.80
N ARG A 433 7.18 5.90 -28.83
CA ARG A 433 8.43 5.31 -29.35
C ARG A 433 9.11 6.21 -30.39
N HIS A 434 8.39 7.21 -30.89
CA HIS A 434 8.94 8.08 -31.93
C HIS A 434 9.98 9.05 -31.32
N PRO A 435 11.11 9.32 -31.99
CA PRO A 435 12.17 10.19 -31.47
C PRO A 435 11.70 11.60 -31.08
N THR A 436 10.67 12.13 -31.75
CA THR A 436 10.12 13.47 -31.47
C THR A 436 9.16 13.51 -30.29
N TYR A 437 8.81 12.36 -29.69
CA TYR A 437 7.86 12.31 -28.58
C TYR A 437 8.32 13.15 -27.40
N LEU A 438 9.57 13.01 -26.97
CA LEU A 438 10.11 13.74 -25.82
C LEU A 438 9.97 15.26 -25.99
N ALA A 439 10.39 15.79 -27.15
CA ALA A 439 10.30 17.24 -27.40
C ALA A 439 8.85 17.73 -27.39
N ARG A 440 7.93 16.97 -27.98
CA ARG A 440 6.51 17.31 -27.97
C ARG A 440 5.89 17.20 -26.58
N ALA A 441 6.22 16.19 -25.81
CA ALA A 441 5.74 16.03 -24.43
C ALA A 441 6.22 17.19 -23.53
N VAL A 442 7.48 17.61 -23.65
CA VAL A 442 8.03 18.77 -22.94
C VAL A 442 7.27 20.04 -23.29
N GLU A 443 6.98 20.27 -24.58
CA GLU A 443 6.20 21.44 -25.03
C GLU A 443 4.79 21.43 -24.45
N GLU A 444 4.09 20.30 -24.51
CA GLU A 444 2.74 20.16 -23.94
C GLU A 444 2.72 20.37 -22.42
N VAL A 445 3.66 19.76 -21.69
CA VAL A 445 3.80 19.98 -20.24
C VAL A 445 3.97 21.47 -19.94
N LYS A 446 4.88 22.18 -20.63
CA LYS A 446 5.09 23.61 -20.43
C LYS A 446 3.83 24.45 -20.71
N ASN A 447 3.08 24.12 -21.73
CA ASN A 447 1.84 24.81 -22.08
C ASN A 447 0.75 24.60 -21.03
N ILE A 448 0.59 23.35 -20.55
CA ILE A 448 -0.37 23.04 -19.46
C ILE A 448 0.04 23.75 -18.16
N LEU A 449 1.33 23.75 -17.80
CA LEU A 449 1.84 24.45 -16.62
C LEU A 449 1.62 25.96 -16.67
N LYS A 450 1.69 26.58 -17.85
CA LYS A 450 1.31 27.98 -18.03
C LYS A 450 -0.18 28.21 -17.78
N ALA A 451 -1.05 27.33 -18.31
CA ALA A 451 -2.50 27.43 -18.13
C ALA A 451 -2.91 27.23 -16.66
N SER A 452 -2.32 26.25 -15.95
CA SER A 452 -2.59 25.94 -14.54
C SER A 452 -1.84 26.80 -13.54
N GLN A 453 -0.92 27.66 -13.99
CA GLN A 453 -0.01 28.46 -13.14
C GLN A 453 0.85 27.58 -12.21
N GLY A 454 1.47 26.52 -12.72
CA GLY A 454 2.09 25.47 -11.93
C GLY A 454 1.02 24.59 -11.26
N ARG A 455 1.12 24.37 -9.96
CA ARG A 455 0.16 23.60 -9.14
C ARG A 455 -0.21 22.26 -9.78
N ALA A 456 0.82 21.49 -10.19
CA ALA A 456 0.64 20.33 -11.05
C ALA A 456 1.36 19.09 -10.56
N PHE A 457 0.75 17.93 -10.79
CA PHE A 457 1.42 16.64 -10.81
C PHE A 457 1.70 16.24 -12.25
N VAL A 458 2.94 15.88 -12.56
CA VAL A 458 3.37 15.29 -13.82
C VAL A 458 3.77 13.85 -13.55
N LEU A 459 2.93 12.91 -13.98
CA LEU A 459 2.98 11.50 -13.61
C LEU A 459 3.50 10.64 -14.76
N PHE A 460 4.52 9.84 -14.47
CA PHE A 460 5.23 9.04 -15.45
C PHE A 460 5.10 7.54 -15.17
N THR A 461 5.16 6.76 -16.23
CA THR A 461 5.29 5.30 -16.17
C THR A 461 6.75 4.84 -16.16
N SER A 462 7.71 5.73 -16.42
CA SER A 462 9.14 5.44 -16.51
C SER A 462 9.95 6.51 -15.77
N TYR A 463 10.86 6.06 -14.90
CA TYR A 463 11.77 6.95 -14.19
C TYR A 463 12.72 7.70 -15.15
N GLN A 464 13.21 7.01 -16.19
CA GLN A 464 14.07 7.61 -17.21
C GLN A 464 13.35 8.74 -17.97
N GLN A 465 12.10 8.51 -18.38
CA GLN A 465 11.30 9.53 -19.06
C GLN A 465 11.00 10.71 -18.14
N MET A 466 10.70 10.45 -16.86
CA MET A 466 10.50 11.49 -15.85
C MET A 466 11.71 12.41 -15.77
N LEU A 467 12.93 11.85 -15.65
CA LEU A 467 14.16 12.65 -15.59
C LEU A 467 14.37 13.45 -16.87
N ALA A 468 14.17 12.85 -18.05
CA ALA A 468 14.37 13.51 -19.33
C ALA A 468 13.43 14.71 -19.54
N VAL A 469 12.16 14.59 -19.10
CA VAL A 469 11.19 15.70 -19.17
C VAL A 469 11.48 16.73 -18.09
N TYR A 470 11.79 16.32 -16.87
CA TYR A 470 12.15 17.22 -15.78
C TYR A 470 13.32 18.12 -16.14
N ASP A 471 14.42 17.56 -16.66
CA ASP A 471 15.63 18.30 -17.01
C ASP A 471 15.37 19.43 -18.02
N GLN A 472 14.42 19.26 -18.94
CA GLN A 472 14.08 20.28 -19.93
C GLN A 472 13.03 21.24 -19.41
N VAL A 473 11.99 20.76 -18.72
CA VAL A 473 10.90 21.61 -18.21
C VAL A 473 11.40 22.54 -17.10
N SER A 474 12.16 22.01 -16.12
CA SER A 474 12.62 22.77 -14.96
C SER A 474 13.53 23.96 -15.29
N ARG A 475 14.21 23.92 -16.44
CA ARG A 475 15.06 25.05 -16.93
C ARG A 475 14.25 26.19 -17.55
N ASP A 476 13.09 25.85 -18.12
CA ASP A 476 12.32 26.75 -18.97
C ASP A 476 11.11 27.38 -18.28
N VAL A 477 10.63 26.74 -17.17
CA VAL A 477 9.48 27.25 -16.42
C VAL A 477 9.93 27.99 -15.17
N ARG A 478 9.15 29.00 -14.77
CA ARG A 478 9.42 29.79 -13.56
C ARG A 478 8.83 29.16 -12.27
N PHE A 479 8.15 28.04 -12.37
CA PHE A 479 7.52 27.38 -11.25
C PHE A 479 8.53 26.49 -10.51
N PRO A 480 8.46 26.37 -9.16
CA PRO A 480 9.27 25.43 -8.41
C PRO A 480 8.99 24.00 -8.86
N CYS A 481 10.02 23.29 -9.31
CA CYS A 481 9.91 21.91 -9.80
C CYS A 481 10.50 20.95 -8.78
N LEU A 482 9.64 20.10 -8.22
CA LEU A 482 9.99 19.07 -7.25
C LEU A 482 10.12 17.72 -7.97
N LEU A 483 11.22 17.00 -7.72
CA LEU A 483 11.52 15.74 -8.39
C LEU A 483 11.51 14.57 -7.40
N GLN A 484 10.78 13.53 -7.72
CA GLN A 484 10.90 12.26 -7.01
C GLN A 484 12.30 11.68 -7.19
N THR A 485 13.03 11.51 -6.09
CA THR A 485 14.32 10.81 -6.07
C THR A 485 14.14 9.35 -5.65
N ARG A 486 15.11 8.48 -5.99
CA ARG A 486 15.05 7.05 -5.60
C ARG A 486 15.16 6.83 -4.10
N SER A 487 15.81 7.75 -3.37
CA SER A 487 16.08 7.68 -1.94
C SER A 487 15.24 8.64 -1.09
N GLY A 488 14.48 9.54 -1.72
CA GLY A 488 13.68 10.54 -1.02
C GLY A 488 12.35 10.01 -0.50
N GLY A 489 11.97 10.37 0.74
CA GLY A 489 10.68 10.02 1.32
C GLY A 489 9.50 10.67 0.57
N LYS A 490 8.51 9.87 0.17
CA LYS A 490 7.29 10.34 -0.51
C LYS A 490 6.53 11.38 0.32
N SER A 491 6.41 11.16 1.62
CA SER A 491 5.68 12.06 2.53
C SER A 491 6.31 13.45 2.56
N ARG A 492 7.64 13.53 2.74
CA ARG A 492 8.36 14.80 2.76
C ARG A 492 8.19 15.59 1.46
N LEU A 493 8.28 14.91 0.32
CA LEU A 493 8.11 15.56 -0.98
C LEU A 493 6.68 16.10 -1.18
N LEU A 494 5.67 15.41 -0.65
CA LEU A 494 4.29 15.86 -0.65
C LEU A 494 4.05 17.04 0.28
N ASP A 495 4.68 17.05 1.45
CA ASP A 495 4.59 18.18 2.39
C ASP A 495 5.26 19.42 1.81
N GLU A 496 6.43 19.25 1.17
CA GLU A 496 7.10 20.32 0.43
C GLU A 496 6.21 20.86 -0.72
N PHE A 497 5.54 19.96 -1.47
CA PHE A 497 4.60 20.37 -2.52
C PHE A 497 3.42 21.18 -1.97
N ARG A 498 2.85 20.80 -0.83
CA ARG A 498 1.71 21.49 -0.21
C ARG A 498 2.04 22.91 0.24
N ILE A 499 3.25 23.13 0.76
CA ILE A 499 3.68 24.42 1.29
C ILE A 499 4.33 25.34 0.25
N THR A 500 4.76 24.78 -0.89
CA THR A 500 5.44 25.55 -1.95
C THR A 500 4.42 26.11 -2.94
N PRO A 501 4.24 27.41 -3.03
CA PRO A 501 3.29 28.02 -3.96
C PRO A 501 3.62 27.68 -5.42
N ASN A 502 2.60 27.32 -6.18
CA ASN A 502 2.71 27.01 -7.60
C ASN A 502 3.70 25.89 -7.96
N ALA A 503 3.97 24.98 -7.01
CA ALA A 503 4.89 23.87 -7.23
C ALA A 503 4.41 22.90 -8.32
N VAL A 504 5.38 22.29 -8.99
CA VAL A 504 5.17 21.21 -9.96
C VAL A 504 5.91 19.98 -9.47
N LEU A 505 5.19 18.89 -9.24
CA LEU A 505 5.79 17.64 -8.78
C LEU A 505 5.90 16.64 -9.93
N PHE A 506 7.11 16.15 -10.17
CA PHE A 506 7.42 15.10 -11.13
C PHE A 506 7.56 13.78 -10.38
N GLY A 507 6.67 12.81 -10.67
CA GLY A 507 6.63 11.53 -9.97
C GLY A 507 6.30 10.35 -10.87
N THR A 508 6.60 9.15 -10.39
CA THR A 508 6.26 7.88 -11.03
C THR A 508 5.04 7.23 -10.37
N SER A 509 4.77 5.97 -10.69
CA SER A 509 3.59 5.21 -10.24
C SER A 509 3.32 5.27 -8.73
N SER A 510 4.33 5.44 -7.89
CA SER A 510 4.15 5.58 -6.44
C SER A 510 3.33 6.81 -6.03
N PHE A 511 3.25 7.83 -6.89
CA PHE A 511 2.41 9.02 -6.68
C PHE A 511 1.00 8.91 -7.29
N TRP A 512 0.71 7.82 -8.00
CA TRP A 512 -0.64 7.56 -8.52
C TRP A 512 -1.60 7.12 -7.42
N GLN A 513 -1.08 6.55 -6.32
CA GLN A 513 -1.86 6.02 -5.20
C GLN A 513 -1.45 6.67 -3.86
N GLY A 514 -2.39 6.73 -2.91
CA GLY A 514 -2.11 7.16 -1.54
C GLY A 514 -1.64 8.61 -1.38
N VAL A 515 -1.97 9.51 -2.33
CA VAL A 515 -1.66 10.94 -2.27
C VAL A 515 -2.95 11.71 -2.09
N ASP A 516 -3.04 12.50 -1.03
CA ASP A 516 -4.16 13.42 -0.78
C ASP A 516 -3.63 14.86 -0.73
N VAL A 517 -3.94 15.62 -1.79
CA VAL A 517 -3.67 17.07 -1.85
C VAL A 517 -5.00 17.76 -2.08
N LYS A 518 -5.42 18.59 -1.15
CA LYS A 518 -6.72 19.30 -1.17
C LYS A 518 -6.54 20.75 -1.63
N GLY A 519 -7.61 21.27 -2.24
CA GLY A 519 -7.77 22.68 -2.53
C GLY A 519 -6.88 23.20 -3.65
N GLU A 520 -6.55 24.49 -3.57
CA GLU A 520 -5.88 25.24 -4.63
C GLU A 520 -4.44 24.81 -4.94
N SER A 521 -3.84 23.94 -4.13
CA SER A 521 -2.46 23.48 -4.33
C SER A 521 -2.28 22.56 -5.54
N LEU A 522 -3.38 21.95 -6.04
CA LEU A 522 -3.34 21.06 -7.21
C LEU A 522 -4.43 21.47 -8.22
N SER A 523 -4.01 21.99 -9.37
CA SER A 523 -4.89 22.41 -10.45
C SER A 523 -4.66 21.69 -11.77
N ALA A 524 -3.61 20.84 -11.86
CA ALA A 524 -3.39 20.02 -13.04
C ALA A 524 -2.82 18.64 -12.68
N VAL A 525 -3.27 17.61 -13.38
CA VAL A 525 -2.67 16.27 -13.37
C VAL A 525 -2.36 15.90 -14.81
N ILE A 526 -1.08 15.69 -15.10
CA ILE A 526 -0.56 15.39 -16.43
C ILE A 526 -0.01 13.97 -16.42
N ILE A 527 -0.54 13.10 -17.29
CA ILE A 527 -0.11 11.72 -17.46
C ILE A 527 0.67 11.59 -18.76
N ASP A 528 1.94 11.20 -18.65
CA ASP A 528 2.84 11.04 -19.79
C ASP A 528 2.35 9.96 -20.76
N LYS A 529 2.06 8.75 -20.24
CA LYS A 529 1.64 7.60 -21.03
C LYS A 529 0.58 6.79 -20.32
N LEU A 530 -0.22 6.06 -21.09
CA LEU A 530 -1.15 5.06 -20.53
C LEU A 530 -0.38 4.05 -19.67
N PRO A 531 -0.86 3.76 -18.44
CA PRO A 531 -0.11 3.02 -17.42
C PRO A 531 -0.16 1.50 -17.64
N PHE A 532 0.23 1.04 -18.82
CA PHE A 532 0.43 -0.38 -19.08
C PHE A 532 1.59 -0.93 -18.26
N GLN A 533 1.41 -2.12 -17.73
CA GLN A 533 2.48 -2.84 -17.04
C GLN A 533 3.62 -3.19 -18.01
N VAL A 534 4.82 -3.36 -17.45
CA VAL A 534 6.02 -3.72 -18.23
C VAL A 534 5.92 -5.20 -18.64
N PRO A 535 5.88 -5.52 -19.94
CA PRO A 535 5.70 -6.91 -20.38
C PRO A 535 6.82 -7.87 -19.97
N SER A 536 8.03 -7.35 -19.74
CA SER A 536 9.20 -8.14 -19.30
C SER A 536 9.23 -8.38 -17.77
N ASP A 537 8.29 -7.83 -17.00
CA ASP A 537 8.15 -8.16 -15.58
C ASP A 537 7.73 -9.64 -15.45
N PRO A 538 8.42 -10.44 -14.61
CA PRO A 538 8.16 -11.87 -14.50
C PRO A 538 6.71 -12.21 -14.13
N LEU A 539 6.10 -11.47 -13.21
CA LEU A 539 4.72 -11.68 -12.79
C LEU A 539 3.72 -11.31 -13.90
N VAL A 540 3.95 -10.18 -14.56
CA VAL A 540 3.11 -9.74 -15.70
C VAL A 540 3.18 -10.74 -16.83
N SER A 541 4.40 -11.19 -17.20
CA SER A 541 4.61 -12.20 -18.23
C SER A 541 3.91 -13.52 -17.90
N ALA A 542 3.99 -13.96 -16.64
CA ALA A 542 3.33 -15.19 -16.19
C ALA A 542 1.79 -15.07 -16.23
N ARG A 543 1.23 -13.92 -15.85
CA ARG A 543 -0.21 -13.63 -15.93
C ARG A 543 -0.70 -13.61 -17.38
N VAL A 544 0.04 -12.96 -18.26
CA VAL A 544 -0.24 -12.96 -19.71
C VAL A 544 -0.27 -14.38 -20.25
N ALA A 545 0.79 -15.15 -20.01
CA ALA A 545 0.88 -16.54 -20.47
C ALA A 545 -0.23 -17.44 -19.91
N ARG A 546 -0.70 -17.18 -18.70
CA ARG A 546 -1.83 -17.89 -18.11
C ARG A 546 -3.13 -17.60 -18.86
N VAL A 547 -3.49 -16.32 -19.05
CA VAL A 547 -4.71 -15.92 -19.76
C VAL A 547 -4.74 -16.54 -21.18
N GLU A 548 -3.60 -16.50 -21.89
CA GLU A 548 -3.49 -17.09 -23.21
C GLU A 548 -3.65 -18.62 -23.19
N ARG A 549 -3.11 -19.31 -22.20
CA ARG A 549 -3.27 -20.76 -22.01
C ARG A 549 -4.72 -21.15 -21.73
N GLU A 550 -5.45 -20.31 -21.00
CA GLU A 550 -6.88 -20.49 -20.70
C GLU A 550 -7.78 -20.10 -21.90
N GLY A 551 -7.18 -19.70 -23.04
CA GLY A 551 -7.89 -19.37 -24.29
C GLY A 551 -8.40 -17.94 -24.36
N GLY A 552 -8.03 -17.08 -23.42
CA GLY A 552 -8.36 -15.65 -23.40
C GLY A 552 -7.37 -14.80 -24.22
N ASN A 553 -7.70 -13.53 -24.38
CA ASN A 553 -6.80 -12.54 -24.97
C ASN A 553 -6.19 -11.69 -23.87
N ALA A 554 -4.93 -11.97 -23.50
CA ALA A 554 -4.25 -11.32 -22.40
C ALA A 554 -4.20 -9.79 -22.53
N PHE A 555 -4.20 -9.25 -23.73
CA PHE A 555 -4.20 -7.81 -23.93
C PHE A 555 -5.56 -7.18 -23.56
N SER A 556 -6.66 -7.71 -24.10
CA SER A 556 -8.02 -7.18 -23.83
C SER A 556 -8.55 -7.55 -22.44
N ASP A 557 -8.24 -8.77 -21.95
CA ASP A 557 -8.89 -9.33 -20.76
C ASP A 557 -8.11 -9.03 -19.46
N TYR A 558 -6.79 -8.70 -19.60
CA TYR A 558 -5.93 -8.41 -18.45
C TYR A 558 -5.24 -7.04 -18.53
N GLN A 559 -4.43 -6.79 -19.61
CA GLN A 559 -3.56 -5.61 -19.63
C GLN A 559 -4.35 -4.29 -19.78
N VAL A 560 -5.35 -4.25 -20.66
CA VAL A 560 -6.17 -3.03 -20.85
C VAL A 560 -7.03 -2.73 -19.62
N PRO A 561 -7.79 -3.66 -19.03
CA PRO A 561 -8.53 -3.40 -17.80
C PRO A 561 -7.67 -2.92 -16.64
N HIS A 562 -6.51 -3.54 -16.42
CA HIS A 562 -5.55 -3.11 -15.42
C HIS A 562 -5.08 -1.67 -15.66
N ALA A 563 -4.71 -1.32 -16.90
CA ALA A 563 -4.27 0.03 -17.24
C ALA A 563 -5.39 1.06 -17.08
N VAL A 564 -6.65 0.70 -17.37
CA VAL A 564 -7.83 1.55 -17.14
C VAL A 564 -7.98 1.89 -15.66
N LEU A 565 -7.95 0.89 -14.78
CA LEU A 565 -8.06 1.12 -13.33
C LEU A 565 -6.93 2.01 -12.81
N ARG A 566 -5.70 1.77 -13.23
CA ARG A 566 -4.54 2.61 -12.88
C ARG A 566 -4.72 4.05 -13.38
N LEU A 567 -5.22 4.25 -14.60
CA LEU A 567 -5.49 5.58 -15.13
C LEU A 567 -6.56 6.32 -14.32
N LYS A 568 -7.69 5.64 -13.99
CA LYS A 568 -8.74 6.19 -13.12
C LYS A 568 -8.18 6.68 -11.78
N GLN A 569 -7.28 5.90 -11.17
CA GLN A 569 -6.63 6.26 -9.89
C GLN A 569 -5.77 7.52 -10.01
N GLY A 570 -4.98 7.63 -11.08
CA GLY A 570 -4.14 8.81 -11.33
C GLY A 570 -4.97 10.08 -11.54
N LEU A 571 -5.99 10.00 -12.39
CA LEU A 571 -6.87 11.13 -12.70
C LEU A 571 -7.76 11.53 -11.51
N GLY A 572 -8.19 10.59 -10.70
CA GLY A 572 -9.05 10.82 -9.52
C GLY A 572 -8.41 11.62 -8.39
N ARG A 573 -7.20 12.17 -8.57
CA ARG A 573 -6.50 13.00 -7.57
C ARG A 573 -6.90 14.46 -7.60
N LEU A 574 -7.46 14.94 -8.70
CA LEU A 574 -7.63 16.38 -8.94
C LEU A 574 -8.81 16.97 -8.15
N ILE A 575 -9.99 16.34 -8.17
CA ILE A 575 -11.21 16.90 -7.58
C ILE A 575 -11.50 16.23 -6.24
N ARG A 576 -11.57 17.05 -5.18
CA ARG A 576 -11.80 16.64 -3.78
C ARG A 576 -12.96 17.39 -3.11
N SER A 577 -13.31 18.56 -3.67
CA SER A 577 -14.37 19.41 -3.19
C SER A 577 -15.22 19.96 -4.35
N ARG A 578 -16.38 20.56 -4.03
CA ARG A 578 -17.21 21.23 -5.03
C ARG A 578 -16.59 22.49 -5.61
N SER A 579 -15.65 23.09 -4.89
CA SER A 579 -14.93 24.29 -5.33
C SER A 579 -13.68 23.97 -6.16
N ASP A 580 -13.20 22.73 -6.17
CA ASP A 580 -12.02 22.36 -6.94
C ASP A 580 -12.32 22.42 -8.43
N ARG A 581 -11.36 22.93 -9.19
CA ARG A 581 -11.39 23.01 -10.65
C ARG A 581 -10.00 22.78 -11.21
N GLY A 582 -9.89 22.08 -12.35
CA GLY A 582 -8.56 21.87 -12.91
C GLY A 582 -8.50 21.06 -14.20
N ILE A 583 -7.28 20.86 -14.65
CA ILE A 583 -6.92 20.23 -15.91
C ILE A 583 -6.45 18.81 -15.66
N LEU A 584 -7.03 17.86 -16.37
CA LEU A 584 -6.48 16.53 -16.56
C LEU A 584 -5.86 16.44 -17.94
N SER A 585 -4.71 15.81 -18.09
CA SER A 585 -4.10 15.63 -19.41
C SER A 585 -3.52 14.24 -19.59
N ILE A 586 -3.67 13.68 -20.80
CA ILE A 586 -3.10 12.40 -21.20
C ILE A 586 -2.33 12.61 -22.50
N LEU A 587 -0.98 12.55 -22.42
CA LEU A 587 -0.09 12.82 -23.54
C LEU A 587 0.20 11.58 -24.40
N ASP A 588 -0.72 10.65 -24.47
CA ASP A 588 -0.54 9.38 -25.17
C ASP A 588 -1.47 9.29 -26.39
N SER A 589 -0.89 9.31 -27.59
CA SER A 589 -1.65 9.21 -28.83
C SER A 589 -2.47 7.94 -28.98
N ARG A 590 -2.11 6.86 -28.27
CA ARG A 590 -2.82 5.58 -28.30
C ARG A 590 -4.26 5.69 -27.82
N LEU A 591 -4.55 6.67 -26.95
CA LEU A 591 -5.92 6.93 -26.47
C LEU A 591 -6.89 7.29 -27.62
N SER A 592 -6.40 8.02 -28.64
CA SER A 592 -7.21 8.44 -29.79
C SER A 592 -7.01 7.58 -31.04
N THR A 593 -5.84 6.91 -31.20
CA THR A 593 -5.46 6.22 -32.42
C THR A 593 -5.70 4.72 -32.38
N LYS A 594 -5.83 4.12 -31.19
CA LYS A 594 -6.02 2.68 -31.01
C LYS A 594 -7.45 2.32 -30.64
N GLY A 595 -7.96 1.17 -31.13
CA GLY A 595 -9.33 0.73 -30.86
C GLY A 595 -9.68 0.59 -29.37
N TYR A 596 -8.72 0.17 -28.55
CA TYR A 596 -8.89 0.06 -27.11
C TYR A 596 -8.97 1.42 -26.38
N GLY A 597 -8.56 2.51 -27.01
CA GLY A 597 -8.71 3.86 -26.44
C GLY A 597 -10.17 4.21 -26.14
N LYS A 598 -11.13 3.66 -26.90
CA LYS A 598 -12.55 3.79 -26.63
C LYS A 598 -12.94 3.23 -25.25
N LEU A 599 -12.36 2.08 -24.86
CA LEU A 599 -12.60 1.48 -23.54
C LEU A 599 -12.07 2.35 -22.40
N PHE A 600 -10.88 2.95 -22.58
CA PHE A 600 -10.38 3.93 -21.62
C PHE A 600 -11.34 5.09 -21.46
N MET A 601 -11.76 5.72 -22.55
CA MET A 601 -12.68 6.87 -22.52
C MET A 601 -14.04 6.51 -21.92
N ALA A 602 -14.61 5.35 -22.25
CA ALA A 602 -15.87 4.86 -21.69
C ALA A 602 -15.78 4.53 -20.18
N SER A 603 -14.56 4.26 -19.67
CA SER A 603 -14.33 3.95 -18.25
C SER A 603 -14.05 5.20 -17.40
N LEU A 604 -13.78 6.34 -18.03
CA LEU A 604 -13.57 7.60 -17.32
C LEU A 604 -14.91 8.28 -16.99
N PRO A 605 -14.96 9.07 -15.91
CA PRO A 605 -16.08 9.94 -15.62
C PRO A 605 -16.38 10.89 -16.80
N ASN A 606 -17.60 11.43 -16.83
CA ASN A 606 -18.03 12.37 -17.87
C ASN A 606 -17.33 13.73 -17.77
N TYR A 607 -16.05 13.77 -18.15
CA TYR A 607 -15.27 15.02 -18.24
C TYR A 607 -15.61 15.81 -19.50
N ALA A 608 -15.45 17.15 -19.46
CA ALA A 608 -15.33 17.93 -20.68
C ALA A 608 -14.00 17.60 -21.37
N VAL A 609 -14.00 17.33 -22.67
CA VAL A 609 -12.80 16.88 -23.42
C VAL A 609 -12.43 17.88 -24.49
N THR A 610 -11.17 18.23 -24.57
CA THR A 610 -10.60 19.07 -25.64
C THR A 610 -9.29 18.54 -26.18
N GLY A 611 -8.95 18.91 -27.41
CA GLY A 611 -7.64 18.71 -28.01
C GLY A 611 -6.89 20.00 -28.31
N ASN A 612 -7.42 21.16 -27.88
CA ASN A 612 -6.84 22.48 -28.13
C ASN A 612 -6.34 23.09 -26.81
N ILE A 613 -5.16 23.63 -26.82
CA ILE A 613 -4.53 24.19 -25.61
C ILE A 613 -5.23 25.50 -25.16
N GLU A 614 -5.77 26.27 -26.09
CA GLU A 614 -6.46 27.53 -25.82
C GLU A 614 -7.69 27.30 -24.92
N ASP A 615 -8.43 26.21 -25.13
CA ASP A 615 -9.60 25.87 -24.32
C ASP A 615 -9.24 25.69 -22.84
N LEU A 616 -8.00 25.22 -22.53
CA LEU A 616 -7.53 25.11 -21.14
C LEU A 616 -7.30 26.47 -20.49
N VAL A 617 -6.77 27.41 -21.25
CA VAL A 617 -6.51 28.78 -20.76
C VAL A 617 -7.84 29.47 -20.43
N ASP A 618 -8.82 29.34 -21.31
CA ASP A 618 -10.14 29.94 -21.11
C ASP A 618 -10.89 29.26 -19.97
N PHE A 619 -10.85 27.92 -19.91
CA PHE A 619 -11.41 27.16 -18.80
C PHE A 619 -10.85 27.59 -17.45
N MET A 620 -9.55 27.79 -17.31
CA MET A 620 -8.93 28.20 -16.03
C MET A 620 -9.22 29.65 -15.67
N LYS A 621 -9.41 30.57 -16.65
CA LYS A 621 -9.80 31.96 -16.40
C LYS A 621 -11.23 32.11 -15.87
N GLU A 622 -12.19 31.37 -16.42
CA GLU A 622 -13.60 31.40 -16.02
C GLU A 622 -13.84 30.98 -14.55
N GLY A 623 -12.88 30.29 -13.93
CA GLY A 623 -12.96 29.85 -12.55
C GLY A 623 -12.24 30.75 -11.55
N SER A 624 -11.55 31.82 -11.98
CA SER A 624 -10.94 32.78 -11.06
C SER A 624 -12.04 33.66 -10.45
N PRO A 625 -12.15 33.76 -9.11
CA PRO A 625 -13.03 34.77 -8.52
C PRO A 625 -12.55 36.15 -8.98
N VAL A 626 -13.48 36.96 -9.49
CA VAL A 626 -13.28 38.38 -9.88
C VAL A 626 -12.97 39.21 -8.64
#